data_1a58fb654e7c8dd198ddb3e24d002227
#
_entry.id   1a58fb654e7c8dd198ddb3e24d002227
#
_cell.length_a   1.000
_cell.length_b   1.000
_cell.length_c   1.000
_cell.angle_alpha   90.00
_cell.angle_beta   90.00
_cell.angle_gamma   90.00
#
_symmetry.space_group_name_H-M   'P 1'
#
loop_
_entity.id
_entity.type
_entity.pdbx_description
1 polymer ?
#
loop_
_entity_poly.entity_id
_entity_poly.type
_entity_poly.pdbx_seq_one_letter_code
_entity_poly.pdbx_strand_id
1 'polypeptide(L)'
;MTTGITLFFAIIMSLIIFMAIGWNVRSIMHYKKEVANLKIGDTYILMIKEDDPFVNRELYECTIKDIRYDKHRRPYVKYEFKDGSWNTKRFDKFIEHYEKVNITF
;
A
#
# COMPACT_ATOMS: atom_id res chain seq x y z
N MET A 1 -14.08 7.71 -46.24
CA MET A 1 -13.58 6.50 -45.58
C MET A 1 -12.52 6.76 -44.49
N THR A 2 -11.77 7.85 -44.55
CA THR A 2 -10.81 8.23 -43.50
C THR A 2 -11.47 8.69 -42.18
N THR A 3 -12.69 9.24 -42.24
CA THR A 3 -13.43 9.71 -41.06
C THR A 3 -13.91 8.60 -40.15
N GLY A 4 -14.23 7.42 -40.62
CA GLY A 4 -14.65 6.28 -39.79
C GLY A 4 -13.51 5.68 -38.97
N ILE A 5 -12.32 5.60 -39.56
CA ILE A 5 -11.13 5.11 -38.89
C ILE A 5 -10.68 6.08 -37.79
N THR A 6 -10.72 7.38 -38.05
CA THR A 6 -10.38 8.43 -37.06
C THR A 6 -11.34 8.41 -35.88
N LEU A 7 -12.64 8.25 -36.11
CA LEU A 7 -13.64 8.10 -35.04
C LEU A 7 -13.39 6.84 -34.19
N PHE A 8 -13.05 5.74 -34.83
CA PHE A 8 -12.74 4.48 -34.14
C PHE A 8 -11.54 4.62 -33.23
N PHE A 9 -10.45 5.24 -33.68
CA PHE A 9 -9.28 5.52 -32.88
C PHE A 9 -9.60 6.45 -31.70
N ALA A 10 -10.41 7.49 -31.92
CA ALA A 10 -10.82 8.40 -30.85
C ALA A 10 -11.61 7.68 -29.75
N ILE A 11 -12.49 6.77 -30.09
CA ILE A 11 -13.26 5.97 -29.13
C ILE A 11 -12.34 5.06 -28.32
N ILE A 12 -11.41 4.35 -28.98
CA ILE A 12 -10.46 3.47 -28.31
C ILE A 12 -9.56 4.25 -27.35
N MET A 13 -9.03 5.39 -27.78
CA MET A 13 -8.18 6.23 -26.93
C MET A 13 -8.94 6.77 -25.72
N SER A 14 -10.20 7.16 -25.88
CA SER A 14 -11.07 7.58 -24.78
C SER A 14 -11.28 6.46 -23.77
N LEU A 15 -11.50 5.24 -24.20
CA LEU A 15 -11.68 4.08 -23.32
C LEU A 15 -10.41 3.77 -22.53
N ILE A 16 -9.23 3.84 -23.17
CA ILE A 16 -7.94 3.61 -22.52
C ILE A 16 -7.70 4.66 -21.44
N ILE A 17 -7.94 5.94 -21.73
CA ILE A 17 -7.80 7.04 -20.77
C ILE A 17 -8.75 6.85 -19.59
N PHE A 18 -10.00 6.47 -19.85
CA PHE A 18 -11.01 6.24 -18.82
C PHE A 18 -10.63 5.07 -17.90
N MET A 19 -10.09 3.99 -18.45
CA MET A 19 -9.59 2.85 -17.65
C MET A 19 -8.38 3.23 -16.81
N ALA A 20 -7.45 4.01 -17.35
CA ALA A 20 -6.26 4.48 -16.60
C ALA A 20 -6.67 5.39 -15.43
N ILE A 21 -7.61 6.30 -15.62
CA ILE A 21 -8.14 7.17 -14.56
C ILE A 21 -8.84 6.34 -13.48
N GLY A 22 -9.68 5.37 -13.87
CA GLY A 22 -10.36 4.48 -12.93
C GLY A 22 -9.39 3.66 -12.08
N TRP A 23 -8.31 3.17 -12.66
CA TRP A 23 -7.27 2.45 -11.94
C TRP A 23 -6.57 3.33 -10.90
N ASN A 24 -6.17 4.54 -11.27
CA ASN A 24 -5.52 5.50 -10.37
C ASN A 24 -6.43 5.89 -9.21
N VAL A 25 -7.72 6.10 -9.45
CA VAL A 25 -8.68 6.44 -8.40
C VAL A 25 -8.81 5.30 -7.39
N ARG A 26 -8.86 4.06 -7.83
CA ARG A 26 -8.92 2.90 -6.92
C ARG A 26 -7.69 2.79 -6.04
N SER A 27 -6.49 2.99 -6.58
CA SER A 27 -5.23 2.97 -5.84
C SER A 27 -5.19 4.07 -4.78
N ILE A 28 -5.61 5.28 -5.11
CA ILE A 28 -5.68 6.41 -4.19
C ILE A 28 -6.68 6.15 -3.05
N MET A 29 -7.85 5.59 -3.36
CA MET A 29 -8.87 5.26 -2.36
C MET A 29 -8.38 4.18 -1.39
N HIS A 30 -7.70 3.16 -1.87
CA HIS A 30 -7.10 2.13 -1.02
C HIS A 30 -6.06 2.72 -0.07
N TYR A 31 -5.17 3.54 -0.57
CA TYR A 31 -4.16 4.23 0.23
C TYR A 31 -4.79 5.12 1.30
N LYS A 32 -5.78 5.92 0.96
CA LYS A 32 -6.50 6.78 1.92
C LYS A 32 -7.17 5.97 3.02
N LYS A 33 -7.74 4.83 2.69
CA LYS A 33 -8.35 3.93 3.67
C LYS A 33 -7.31 3.37 4.64
N GLU A 34 -6.16 2.94 4.14
CA GLU A 34 -5.06 2.45 4.97
C GLU A 34 -4.51 3.54 5.89
N VAL A 35 -4.34 4.76 5.39
CA VAL A 35 -3.90 5.91 6.19
C VAL A 35 -4.91 6.24 7.29
N ALA A 36 -6.21 6.20 6.99
CA ALA A 36 -7.26 6.46 7.97
C ALA A 36 -7.28 5.42 9.10
N ASN A 37 -6.85 4.19 8.82
CA ASN A 37 -6.79 3.10 9.79
C ASN A 37 -5.42 2.96 10.47
N LEU A 38 -4.45 3.81 10.12
CA LEU A 38 -3.11 3.77 10.69
C LEU A 38 -3.09 4.33 12.10
N LYS A 39 -2.65 3.52 13.07
CA LYS A 39 -2.57 3.90 14.48
C LYS A 39 -1.27 3.39 15.10
N ILE A 40 -0.75 4.14 16.08
CA ILE A 40 0.36 3.68 16.91
C ILE A 40 -0.08 2.45 17.70
N GLY A 41 0.76 1.42 17.72
CA GLY A 41 0.46 0.14 18.36
C GLY A 41 -0.09 -0.92 17.41
N ASP A 42 -0.42 -0.55 16.19
CA ASP A 42 -0.86 -1.53 15.18
C ASP A 42 0.27 -2.49 14.81
N THR A 43 -0.08 -3.75 14.59
CA THR A 43 0.86 -4.79 14.20
C THR A 43 0.74 -5.07 12.71
N TYR A 44 1.88 -5.15 12.05
CA TYR A 44 2.01 -5.49 10.64
C TYR A 44 2.93 -6.69 10.46
N ILE A 45 2.69 -7.46 9.43
CA ILE A 45 3.53 -8.63 9.09
C ILE A 45 4.03 -8.48 7.66
N LEU A 46 5.29 -8.85 7.43
CA LEU A 46 5.87 -8.88 6.08
C LEU A 46 5.14 -9.91 5.23
N MET A 47 4.69 -9.48 4.04
CA MET A 47 4.08 -10.37 3.07
C MET A 47 5.14 -11.29 2.48
N ILE A 48 5.17 -12.53 2.92
CA ILE A 48 6.10 -13.56 2.46
C ILE A 48 5.32 -14.51 1.56
N LYS A 49 5.97 -14.95 0.48
CA LYS A 49 5.40 -16.02 -0.35
C LYS A 49 5.19 -17.25 0.50
N GLU A 50 3.98 -17.81 0.46
CA GLU A 50 3.56 -18.95 1.32
C GLU A 50 4.37 -20.23 1.13
N ASP A 51 5.23 -20.28 0.13
CA ASP A 51 5.94 -21.49 -0.30
C ASP A 51 7.21 -21.80 0.49
N ASP A 52 7.59 -20.94 1.46
CA ASP A 52 8.78 -21.21 2.27
C ASP A 52 8.40 -21.73 3.65
N PRO A 53 8.49 -23.06 3.90
CA PRO A 53 8.14 -23.64 5.20
C PRO A 53 9.14 -23.33 6.32
N PHE A 54 10.29 -22.73 5.99
CA PHE A 54 11.35 -22.40 6.94
C PHE A 54 11.28 -20.98 7.47
N VAL A 55 10.35 -20.16 6.96
CA VAL A 55 10.21 -18.77 7.40
C VAL A 55 9.39 -18.72 8.68
N ASN A 56 10.01 -18.26 9.75
CA ASN A 56 9.32 -17.97 10.98
C ASN A 56 8.62 -16.60 10.87
N ARG A 57 7.30 -16.62 10.73
CA ARG A 57 6.48 -15.41 10.56
C ARG A 57 6.63 -14.44 11.72
N GLU A 58 6.90 -14.92 12.93
CA GLU A 58 7.09 -14.06 14.10
C GLU A 58 8.28 -13.10 13.97
N LEU A 59 9.33 -13.49 13.23
CA LEU A 59 10.50 -12.66 13.00
C LEU A 59 10.22 -11.46 12.08
N TYR A 60 9.11 -11.51 11.32
CA TYR A 60 8.74 -10.48 10.36
C TYR A 60 7.56 -9.63 10.84
N GLU A 61 7.10 -9.88 12.06
CA GLU A 61 6.05 -9.09 12.70
C GLU A 61 6.66 -7.84 13.32
N CYS A 62 6.06 -6.68 13.02
CA CYS A 62 6.49 -5.40 13.57
C CYS A 62 5.31 -4.62 14.12
N THR A 63 5.61 -3.71 15.04
CA THR A 63 4.61 -2.84 15.67
C THR A 63 4.92 -1.39 15.34
N ILE A 64 3.91 -0.61 14.99
CA ILE A 64 4.05 0.82 14.73
C ILE A 64 4.28 1.55 16.05
N LYS A 65 5.44 2.19 16.18
CA LYS A 65 5.84 2.92 17.40
C LYS A 65 5.67 4.42 17.29
N ASP A 66 5.78 4.98 16.10
CA ASP A 66 5.61 6.41 15.86
C ASP A 66 5.11 6.68 14.45
N ILE A 67 4.39 7.77 14.29
CA ILE A 67 3.88 8.24 13.00
C ILE A 67 4.25 9.71 12.89
N ARG A 68 4.99 10.07 11.85
CA ARG A 68 5.37 11.44 11.55
C ARG A 68 4.97 11.81 10.14
N TYR A 69 4.73 13.10 9.93
CA TYR A 69 4.35 13.64 8.63
C TYR A 69 5.48 14.53 8.10
N ASP A 70 5.78 14.42 6.81
CA ASP A 70 6.75 15.29 6.16
C ASP A 70 6.13 16.66 5.80
N LYS A 71 6.93 17.53 5.17
CA LYS A 71 6.47 18.85 4.71
C LYS A 71 5.34 18.77 3.67
N HIS A 72 5.19 17.65 2.99
CA HIS A 72 4.11 17.37 2.02
C HIS A 72 2.94 16.61 2.63
N ARG A 73 2.88 16.51 3.97
CA ARG A 73 1.87 15.77 4.74
C ARG A 73 1.80 14.29 4.43
N ARG A 74 2.92 13.70 3.99
CA ARG A 74 3.02 12.25 3.77
C ARG A 74 3.41 11.53 5.06
N PRO A 75 2.68 10.48 5.46
CA PRO A 75 3.00 9.78 6.70
C PRO A 75 4.25 8.92 6.57
N TYR A 76 5.11 8.99 7.58
CA TYR A 76 6.24 8.10 7.81
C TYR A 76 5.97 7.30 9.08
N VAL A 77 6.22 6.00 9.03
CA VAL A 77 6.02 5.12 10.18
C VAL A 77 7.36 4.62 10.70
N LYS A 78 7.51 4.66 12.01
CA LYS A 78 8.58 3.98 12.72
C LYS A 78 8.03 2.66 13.23
N TYR A 79 8.61 1.56 12.79
CA TYR A 79 8.18 0.23 13.17
C TYR A 79 9.32 -0.53 13.83
N GLU A 80 8.98 -1.32 14.85
CA GLU A 80 9.92 -2.09 15.64
C GLU A 80 9.58 -3.56 15.57
N PHE A 81 10.60 -4.38 15.35
CA PHE A 81 10.50 -5.84 15.33
C PHE A 81 10.66 -6.42 16.75
N LYS A 82 10.29 -7.69 16.90
CA LYS A 82 10.38 -8.37 18.20
C LYS A 82 11.79 -8.47 18.79
N ASP A 83 12.81 -8.46 17.94
CA ASP A 83 14.22 -8.45 18.35
C ASP A 83 14.72 -7.09 18.85
N GLY A 84 13.87 -6.07 18.82
CA GLY A 84 14.22 -4.70 19.22
C GLY A 84 14.76 -3.84 18.08
N SER A 85 15.03 -4.39 16.91
CA SER A 85 15.42 -3.60 15.76
C SER A 85 14.26 -2.76 15.26
N TRP A 86 14.56 -1.57 14.74
CA TRP A 86 13.54 -0.66 14.24
C TRP A 86 14.00 -0.02 12.94
N ASN A 87 13.05 0.46 12.16
CA ASN A 87 13.30 1.19 10.93
C ASN A 87 12.20 2.22 10.70
N THR A 88 12.46 3.17 9.81
CA THR A 88 11.50 4.20 9.43
C THR A 88 11.31 4.13 7.91
N LYS A 89 10.06 4.21 7.48
CA LYS A 89 9.72 4.14 6.07
C LYS A 89 8.48 4.97 5.79
N ARG A 90 8.39 5.55 4.58
CA ARG A 90 7.17 6.21 4.14
C ARG A 90 6.04 5.18 4.07
N PHE A 91 4.86 5.52 4.57
CA PHE A 91 3.77 4.57 4.74
C PHE A 91 3.31 3.93 3.42
N ASP A 92 3.28 4.70 2.33
CA ASP A 92 2.91 4.15 1.01
C ASP A 92 3.87 3.05 0.53
N LYS A 93 5.16 3.18 0.86
CA LYS A 93 6.17 2.15 0.59
C LYS A 93 6.10 1.00 1.57
N PHE A 94 5.75 1.28 2.82
CA PHE A 94 5.60 0.29 3.87
C PHE A 94 4.48 -0.70 3.54
N ILE A 95 3.30 -0.23 3.14
CA ILE A 95 2.15 -1.08 2.83
C ILE A 95 2.31 -1.91 1.54
N GLU A 96 3.30 -1.61 0.71
CA GLU A 96 3.65 -2.44 -0.45
C GLU A 96 4.18 -3.82 -0.03
N HIS A 97 4.80 -3.91 1.14
CA HIS A 97 5.46 -5.12 1.62
C HIS A 97 4.89 -5.67 2.93
N TYR A 98 4.12 -4.87 3.67
CA TYR A 98 3.57 -5.24 4.97
C TYR A 98 2.06 -5.19 4.97
N GLU A 99 1.43 -6.17 5.60
CA GLU A 99 -0.01 -6.28 5.74
C GLU A 99 -0.40 -6.12 7.21
N LYS A 100 -1.47 -5.37 7.47
CA LYS A 100 -1.99 -5.18 8.82
C LYS A 100 -2.59 -6.49 9.33
N VAL A 101 -2.17 -6.87 10.53
CA VAL A 101 -2.74 -8.03 11.21
C VAL A 101 -4.05 -7.60 11.86
N ASN A 102 -5.16 -8.08 11.31
CA ASN A 102 -6.48 -7.90 11.91
C ASN A 102 -6.72 -9.01 12.93
N ILE A 103 -6.53 -8.66 14.21
CA ILE A 103 -6.91 -9.55 15.28
C ILE A 103 -8.39 -9.29 15.57
N THR A 104 -9.25 -10.12 15.01
CA THR A 104 -10.66 -10.15 15.37
C THR A 104 -10.85 -11.06 16.59
N PHE A 105 -11.12 -10.43 17.68
CA PHE A 105 -11.60 -11.15 18.84
C PHE A 105 -13.12 -11.23 18.84
#